data_8c81fab3bbfb3461c2dc804f7f42f1f0
#
_entry.id   8c81fab3bbfb3461c2dc804f7f42f1f0
#
_cell.length_a   1.000
_cell.length_b   1.000
_cell.length_c   1.000
_cell.angle_alpha   90.00
_cell.angle_beta   90.00
_cell.angle_gamma   90.00
#
_symmetry.space_group_name_H-M   'P 1'
#
loop_
_entity.id
_entity.type
_entity.pdbx_description
1 polymer ?
#
loop_
_entity_poly.entity_id
_entity_poly.type
_entity_poly.pdbx_seq_one_letter_code
_entity_poly.pdbx_strand_id
1 'polypeptide(L)'
;MNLTKDNIPFLVRKLAIPASVGTLFQTFYNIVDTFFAGKISPEALSALSKSFPIYFIIIATSIGVSVAGTSLIGNSIGENNKKNILYYFSHIIIYGLIISVVITFLGLNYSEKVFFLMGSNTEVTTLGTAYTDIIFYGSILFILVVSLNSLLHAEGDTKTYRNVLIISFFLNIILNPIFIFGFLFIPALGVKGIAIATIIAQLVAFIIVLIKVIQNERIKEISKEYFFIKYYYIKNIFFQSMPITIAISGYSIAATIVFTYIGLSSEYAVAGYGAATRIEQVVLLPILGINTAIISIIAQNYGANLFERVKETYFVSIRYGLFIMIISGILVYVTAEIVPTFFSSNPEVLDFSTRYLKISAFILPAYPIFFLSNGFFMALKKSENAMLNNILRNVLVPITVFYLAKYLSADFNSFFWLWAAFQWTLSLFLLLFVIYFIKYRLNKSSRVI
;
A
#
# COMPACT_ATOMS: atom_id res chain seq x y z
N MET A 1 -2.40 -16.50 -20.14
CA MET A 1 -3.45 -15.48 -19.87
C MET A 1 -3.11 -14.26 -20.73
N ASN A 2 -4.09 -13.72 -21.45
CA ASN A 2 -3.87 -12.55 -22.31
C ASN A 2 -4.75 -11.39 -21.82
N LEU A 3 -4.11 -10.34 -21.26
CA LEU A 3 -4.84 -9.23 -20.63
C LEU A 3 -5.57 -8.35 -21.66
N THR A 4 -5.22 -8.43 -22.95
CA THR A 4 -5.86 -7.68 -24.03
C THR A 4 -6.96 -8.45 -24.76
N LYS A 5 -7.09 -9.78 -24.52
CA LYS A 5 -8.04 -10.62 -25.26
C LYS A 5 -9.04 -11.34 -24.37
N ASP A 6 -8.60 -11.84 -23.19
CA ASP A 6 -9.45 -12.62 -22.30
C ASP A 6 -10.59 -11.78 -21.71
N ASN A 7 -11.65 -12.44 -21.24
CA ASN A 7 -12.84 -11.80 -20.65
C ASN A 7 -12.46 -10.96 -19.41
N ILE A 8 -12.90 -9.70 -19.34
CA ILE A 8 -12.53 -8.75 -18.27
C ILE A 8 -12.96 -9.23 -16.87
N PRO A 9 -14.21 -9.65 -16.64
CA PRO A 9 -14.64 -10.20 -15.34
C PRO A 9 -13.78 -11.36 -14.85
N PHE A 10 -13.36 -12.25 -15.76
CA PHE A 10 -12.44 -13.35 -15.44
C PHE A 10 -11.06 -12.83 -15.05
N LEU A 11 -10.49 -11.89 -15.82
CA LEU A 11 -9.18 -11.31 -15.57
C LEU A 11 -9.13 -10.61 -14.21
N VAL A 12 -10.12 -9.77 -13.91
CA VAL A 12 -10.19 -9.03 -12.63
C VAL A 12 -10.19 -10.02 -11.46
N ARG A 13 -11.04 -11.04 -11.47
CA ARG A 13 -11.09 -12.04 -10.38
C ARG A 13 -9.80 -12.84 -10.27
N LYS A 14 -9.24 -13.27 -11.39
CA LYS A 14 -8.04 -14.12 -11.43
C LYS A 14 -6.78 -13.40 -10.93
N LEU A 15 -6.72 -12.09 -11.09
CA LEU A 15 -5.62 -11.26 -10.60
C LEU A 15 -5.87 -10.74 -9.18
N ALA A 16 -7.09 -10.29 -8.88
CA ALA A 16 -7.42 -9.68 -7.60
C ALA A 16 -7.34 -10.68 -6.43
N ILE A 17 -7.85 -11.90 -6.59
CA ILE A 17 -7.88 -12.88 -5.49
C ILE A 17 -6.47 -13.21 -4.99
N PRO A 18 -5.49 -13.59 -5.84
CA PRO A 18 -4.13 -13.82 -5.36
C PRO A 18 -3.50 -12.56 -4.74
N ALA A 19 -3.71 -11.38 -5.32
CA ALA A 19 -3.18 -10.15 -4.79
C ALA A 19 -3.74 -9.84 -3.38
N SER A 20 -5.06 -9.99 -3.17
CA SER A 20 -5.71 -9.84 -1.85
C SER A 20 -5.15 -10.82 -0.81
N VAL A 21 -4.99 -12.08 -1.20
CA VAL A 21 -4.40 -13.10 -0.31
C VAL A 21 -2.96 -12.73 0.05
N GLY A 22 -2.17 -12.28 -0.92
CA GLY A 22 -0.80 -11.82 -0.66
C GLY A 22 -0.76 -10.67 0.35
N THR A 23 -1.61 -9.66 0.18
CA THR A 23 -1.68 -8.52 1.10
C THR A 23 -2.14 -8.94 2.51
N LEU A 24 -3.02 -9.94 2.63
CA LEU A 24 -3.42 -10.52 3.92
C LEU A 24 -2.22 -11.11 4.65
N PHE A 25 -1.39 -11.91 3.97
CA PHE A 25 -0.19 -12.48 4.57
C PHE A 25 0.85 -11.41 4.92
N GLN A 26 0.96 -10.34 4.14
CA GLN A 26 1.77 -9.18 4.49
C GLN A 26 1.28 -8.49 5.77
N THR A 27 -0.03 -8.38 5.97
CA THR A 27 -0.61 -7.84 7.20
C THR A 27 -0.29 -8.75 8.39
N PHE A 28 -0.46 -10.06 8.25
CA PHE A 28 -0.12 -11.02 9.30
C PHE A 28 1.37 -11.00 9.64
N TYR A 29 2.25 -10.81 8.67
CA TYR A 29 3.68 -10.63 8.89
C TYR A 29 3.97 -9.50 9.89
N ASN A 30 3.37 -8.32 9.69
CA ASN A 30 3.55 -7.19 10.60
C ASN A 30 2.98 -7.46 12.01
N ILE A 31 1.89 -8.24 12.10
CA ILE A 31 1.31 -8.65 13.39
C ILE A 31 2.26 -9.56 14.15
N VAL A 32 2.92 -10.49 13.47
CA VAL A 32 3.91 -11.43 14.07
C VAL A 32 5.08 -10.65 14.64
N ASP A 33 5.65 -9.70 13.92
CA ASP A 33 6.74 -8.86 14.40
C ASP A 33 6.33 -8.10 15.67
N THR A 34 5.13 -7.51 15.67
CA THR A 34 4.59 -6.79 16.84
C THR A 34 4.36 -7.73 18.04
N PHE A 35 3.86 -8.93 17.79
CA PHE A 35 3.67 -9.95 18.83
C PHE A 35 4.99 -10.33 19.50
N PHE A 36 6.02 -10.61 18.71
CA PHE A 36 7.33 -10.96 19.25
C PHE A 36 8.00 -9.78 19.97
N ALA A 37 7.83 -8.54 19.50
CA ALA A 37 8.31 -7.36 20.22
C ALA A 37 7.69 -7.26 21.62
N GLY A 38 6.39 -7.52 21.75
CA GLY A 38 5.71 -7.58 23.04
C GLY A 38 6.17 -8.70 23.97
N LYS A 39 6.79 -9.76 23.43
CA LYS A 39 7.40 -10.84 24.22
C LYS A 39 8.80 -10.50 24.76
N ILE A 40 9.46 -9.49 24.19
CA ILE A 40 10.76 -9.00 24.67
C ILE A 40 10.56 -8.10 25.88
N SER A 41 9.89 -6.96 25.68
CA SER A 41 9.56 -6.01 26.74
C SER A 41 8.51 -4.98 26.28
N PRO A 42 7.88 -4.22 27.22
CA PRO A 42 7.01 -3.09 26.86
C PRO A 42 7.75 -2.00 26.07
N GLU A 43 9.03 -1.75 26.39
CA GLU A 43 9.89 -0.77 25.72
C GLU A 43 10.18 -1.21 24.27
N ALA A 44 10.43 -2.49 24.03
CA ALA A 44 10.62 -3.08 22.71
C ALA A 44 9.34 -2.94 21.85
N LEU A 45 8.18 -3.20 22.43
CA LEU A 45 6.89 -3.00 21.76
C LEU A 45 6.66 -1.52 21.41
N SER A 46 6.97 -0.61 22.33
CA SER A 46 6.90 0.83 22.11
C SER A 46 7.87 1.27 21.00
N ALA A 47 9.12 0.77 21.04
CA ALA A 47 10.14 1.04 20.05
C ALA A 47 9.69 0.60 18.65
N LEU A 48 9.17 -0.62 18.51
CA LEU A 48 8.68 -1.14 17.23
C LEU A 48 7.48 -0.35 16.71
N SER A 49 6.54 0.01 17.59
CA SER A 49 5.37 0.80 17.24
C SER A 49 5.75 2.19 16.71
N LYS A 50 6.72 2.86 17.36
CA LYS A 50 7.25 4.16 16.94
C LYS A 50 8.18 4.06 15.72
N SER A 51 8.77 2.89 15.46
CA SER A 51 9.58 2.64 14.24
C SER A 51 8.73 2.63 12.98
N PHE A 52 7.46 2.19 13.05
CA PHE A 52 6.61 2.05 11.87
C PHE A 52 6.48 3.32 11.04
N PRO A 53 6.11 4.50 11.58
CA PRO A 53 6.08 5.74 10.81
C PRO A 53 7.44 6.11 10.18
N ILE A 54 8.54 5.76 10.83
CA ILE A 54 9.90 6.10 10.39
C ILE A 54 10.27 5.31 9.13
N TYR A 55 10.10 3.99 9.14
CA TYR A 55 10.41 3.18 7.97
C TYR A 55 9.27 3.09 6.93
N PHE A 56 8.11 3.67 7.22
CA PHE A 56 6.97 3.68 6.29
C PHE A 56 7.32 4.32 4.94
N ILE A 57 8.32 5.20 4.90
CA ILE A 57 8.85 5.77 3.66
C ILE A 57 9.38 4.69 2.70
N ILE A 58 9.96 3.60 3.23
CA ILE A 58 10.42 2.45 2.42
C ILE A 58 9.21 1.79 1.76
N ILE A 59 8.13 1.56 2.53
CA ILE A 59 6.89 0.94 2.05
C ILE A 59 6.23 1.83 1.00
N ALA A 60 6.06 3.12 1.28
CA ALA A 60 5.46 4.08 0.37
C ALA A 60 6.22 4.17 -0.96
N THR A 61 7.56 4.24 -0.89
CA THR A 61 8.42 4.26 -2.07
C THR A 61 8.36 2.94 -2.84
N SER A 62 8.38 1.80 -2.16
CA SER A 62 8.24 0.48 -2.77
C SER A 62 6.95 0.37 -3.57
N ILE A 63 5.82 0.83 -3.01
CA ILE A 63 4.53 0.86 -3.73
C ILE A 63 4.62 1.80 -4.94
N GLY A 64 5.19 2.99 -4.79
CA GLY A 64 5.38 3.94 -5.88
C GLY A 64 6.17 3.36 -7.04
N VAL A 65 7.31 2.72 -6.77
CA VAL A 65 8.17 2.04 -7.76
C VAL A 65 7.45 0.87 -8.41
N SER A 66 6.77 0.04 -7.62
CA SER A 66 6.00 -1.11 -8.13
C SER A 66 4.91 -0.70 -9.11
N VAL A 67 4.11 0.31 -8.75
CA VAL A 67 3.01 0.80 -9.60
C VAL A 67 3.54 1.50 -10.85
N ALA A 68 4.60 2.31 -10.72
CA ALA A 68 5.25 2.95 -11.86
C ALA A 68 5.77 1.90 -12.85
N GLY A 69 6.47 0.87 -12.34
CA GLY A 69 6.96 -0.24 -13.14
C GLY A 69 5.84 -1.01 -13.83
N THR A 70 4.83 -1.42 -13.08
CA THR A 70 3.67 -2.15 -13.61
C THR A 70 2.96 -1.35 -14.71
N SER A 71 2.77 -0.05 -14.50
CA SER A 71 2.11 0.82 -15.47
C SER A 71 2.95 1.02 -16.74
N LEU A 72 4.23 1.42 -16.62
CA LEU A 72 5.09 1.74 -17.75
C LEU A 72 5.43 0.49 -18.58
N ILE A 73 5.76 -0.62 -17.92
CA ILE A 73 6.02 -1.90 -18.60
C ILE A 73 4.72 -2.43 -19.21
N GLY A 74 3.60 -2.39 -18.48
CA GLY A 74 2.30 -2.87 -18.96
C GLY A 74 1.84 -2.12 -20.21
N ASN A 75 2.00 -0.80 -20.24
CA ASN A 75 1.73 0.00 -21.44
C ASN A 75 2.63 -0.44 -22.61
N SER A 76 3.94 -0.62 -22.36
CA SER A 76 4.89 -1.06 -23.41
C SER A 76 4.59 -2.47 -23.91
N ILE A 77 4.05 -3.36 -23.07
CA ILE A 77 3.55 -4.68 -23.49
C ILE A 77 2.34 -4.51 -24.41
N GLY A 78 1.39 -3.63 -24.04
CA GLY A 78 0.23 -3.32 -24.86
C GLY A 78 0.60 -2.73 -26.23
N GLU A 79 1.58 -1.83 -26.26
CA GLU A 79 2.18 -1.25 -27.48
C GLU A 79 2.96 -2.28 -28.32
N ASN A 80 3.15 -3.49 -27.82
CA ASN A 80 4.04 -4.52 -28.41
C ASN A 80 5.48 -4.02 -28.65
N ASN A 81 5.96 -3.11 -27.81
CA ASN A 81 7.26 -2.46 -27.94
C ASN A 81 8.30 -3.14 -27.03
N LYS A 82 8.94 -4.20 -27.54
CA LYS A 82 9.97 -4.95 -26.80
C LYS A 82 11.08 -4.06 -26.26
N LYS A 83 11.54 -3.09 -27.05
CA LYS A 83 12.63 -2.19 -26.66
C LYS A 83 12.28 -1.36 -25.43
N ASN A 84 11.07 -0.81 -25.38
CA ASN A 84 10.60 -0.05 -24.22
C ASN A 84 10.41 -0.95 -22.99
N ILE A 85 9.94 -2.19 -23.15
CA ILE A 85 9.84 -3.15 -22.04
C ILE A 85 11.21 -3.32 -21.38
N LEU A 86 12.27 -3.59 -22.17
CA LEU A 86 13.62 -3.82 -21.65
C LEU A 86 14.22 -2.56 -21.02
N TYR A 87 14.04 -1.39 -21.63
CA TYR A 87 14.51 -0.13 -21.04
C TYR A 87 13.77 0.22 -19.75
N TYR A 88 12.43 0.15 -19.71
CA TYR A 88 11.71 0.44 -18.47
C TYR A 88 12.07 -0.56 -17.39
N PHE A 89 12.16 -1.85 -17.69
CA PHE A 89 12.53 -2.86 -16.71
C PHE A 89 13.92 -2.60 -16.10
N SER A 90 14.96 -2.40 -16.93
CA SER A 90 16.31 -2.11 -16.44
C SER A 90 16.38 -0.80 -15.65
N HIS A 91 15.68 0.25 -16.13
CA HIS A 91 15.71 1.56 -15.47
C HIS A 91 14.90 1.61 -14.18
N ILE A 92 13.87 0.76 -14.00
CA ILE A 92 13.16 0.59 -12.72
C ILE A 92 14.10 -0.03 -11.67
N ILE A 93 14.94 -1.00 -12.07
CA ILE A 93 15.95 -1.56 -11.17
C ILE A 93 16.98 -0.50 -10.79
N ILE A 94 17.51 0.25 -11.77
CA ILE A 94 18.47 1.34 -11.54
C ILE A 94 17.86 2.41 -10.63
N TYR A 95 16.65 2.85 -10.92
CA TYR A 95 15.93 3.84 -10.10
C TYR A 95 15.69 3.31 -8.68
N GLY A 96 15.31 2.03 -8.55
CA GLY A 96 15.14 1.37 -7.25
C GLY A 96 16.43 1.35 -6.45
N LEU A 97 17.57 1.07 -7.08
CA LEU A 97 18.89 1.14 -6.46
C LEU A 97 19.24 2.56 -5.98
N ILE A 98 19.05 3.55 -6.84
CA ILE A 98 19.35 4.96 -6.50
C ILE A 98 18.49 5.41 -5.31
N ILE A 99 17.17 5.19 -5.37
CA ILE A 99 16.27 5.66 -4.33
C ILE A 99 16.47 4.90 -3.00
N SER A 100 16.87 3.62 -3.05
CA SER A 100 17.18 2.85 -1.83
C SER A 100 18.41 3.41 -1.12
N VAL A 101 19.44 3.81 -1.86
CA VAL A 101 20.63 4.49 -1.29
C VAL A 101 20.24 5.81 -0.62
N VAL A 102 19.41 6.61 -1.28
CA VAL A 102 18.92 7.88 -0.71
C VAL A 102 18.12 7.63 0.57
N ILE A 103 17.20 6.68 0.56
CA ILE A 103 16.40 6.33 1.74
C ILE A 103 17.25 5.80 2.88
N THR A 104 18.21 4.93 2.58
CA THR A 104 19.15 4.41 3.59
C THR A 104 19.93 5.56 4.21
N PHE A 105 20.50 6.45 3.39
CA PHE A 105 21.25 7.61 3.87
C PHE A 105 20.40 8.51 4.78
N LEU A 106 19.19 8.85 4.35
CA LEU A 106 18.28 9.68 5.14
C LEU A 106 17.84 8.95 6.43
N GLY A 107 17.48 7.67 6.33
CA GLY A 107 17.05 6.89 7.49
C GLY A 107 18.10 6.81 8.57
N LEU A 108 19.33 6.43 8.22
CA LEU A 108 20.44 6.30 9.17
C LEU A 108 20.84 7.63 9.83
N ASN A 109 20.70 8.77 9.14
CA ASN A 109 21.07 10.07 9.69
C ASN A 109 19.97 10.77 10.48
N TYR A 110 18.70 10.39 10.28
CA TYR A 110 17.58 11.14 10.84
C TYR A 110 16.64 10.30 11.74
N SER A 111 16.70 8.96 11.73
CA SER A 111 15.79 8.10 12.51
C SER A 111 15.82 8.43 14.01
N GLU A 112 17.00 8.56 14.61
CA GLU A 112 17.17 8.89 16.02
C GLU A 112 16.50 10.25 16.38
N LYS A 113 16.69 11.27 15.55
CA LYS A 113 16.05 12.58 15.74
C LYS A 113 14.52 12.48 15.70
N VAL A 114 14.00 11.64 14.82
CA VAL A 114 12.55 11.43 14.73
C VAL A 114 12.02 10.73 15.97
N PHE A 115 12.73 9.75 16.55
CA PHE A 115 12.36 9.13 17.81
C PHE A 115 12.28 10.16 18.94
N PHE A 116 13.26 11.06 19.06
CA PHE A 116 13.22 12.15 20.05
C PHE A 116 12.04 13.10 19.83
N LEU A 117 11.76 13.48 18.58
CA LEU A 117 10.59 14.32 18.25
C LEU A 117 9.26 13.65 18.60
N MET A 118 9.20 12.29 18.60
CA MET A 118 8.04 11.51 19.01
C MET A 118 7.95 11.33 20.55
N GLY A 119 8.77 12.04 21.32
CA GLY A 119 8.75 11.96 22.78
C GLY A 119 9.22 10.62 23.33
N SER A 120 10.16 9.94 22.66
CA SER A 120 10.73 8.69 23.15
C SER A 120 11.76 8.97 24.25
N ASN A 121 11.78 8.12 25.29
CA ASN A 121 12.89 8.10 26.23
C ASN A 121 14.14 7.47 25.60
N THR A 122 15.28 7.56 26.26
CA THR A 122 16.57 7.07 25.75
C THR A 122 16.54 5.57 25.43
N GLU A 123 15.88 4.75 26.25
CA GLU A 123 15.81 3.30 26.05
C GLU A 123 15.01 2.94 24.80
N VAL A 124 13.79 3.49 24.67
CA VAL A 124 12.94 3.28 23.46
C VAL A 124 13.64 3.79 22.20
N THR A 125 14.35 4.93 22.30
CA THR A 125 15.13 5.47 21.18
C THR A 125 16.24 4.52 20.78
N THR A 126 17.02 4.01 21.72
CA THR A 126 18.12 3.06 21.46
C THR A 126 17.61 1.76 20.83
N LEU A 127 16.55 1.18 21.37
CA LEU A 127 15.93 -0.03 20.81
C LEU A 127 15.34 0.23 19.40
N GLY A 128 14.68 1.36 19.24
CA GLY A 128 14.03 1.73 17.97
C GLY A 128 15.05 2.03 16.87
N THR A 129 16.12 2.78 17.16
CA THR A 129 17.20 3.03 16.20
C THR A 129 17.93 1.74 15.84
N ALA A 130 18.21 0.89 16.82
CA ALA A 130 18.84 -0.40 16.57
C ALA A 130 18.01 -1.31 15.63
N TYR A 131 16.67 -1.21 15.65
CA TYR A 131 15.77 -1.87 14.72
C TYR A 131 15.77 -1.17 13.36
N THR A 132 15.51 0.15 13.34
CA THR A 132 15.32 0.91 12.10
C THR A 132 16.59 0.97 11.25
N ASP A 133 17.77 1.02 11.87
CA ASP A 133 19.04 1.03 11.13
C ASP A 133 19.22 -0.24 10.29
N ILE A 134 18.91 -1.41 10.86
CA ILE A 134 18.94 -2.68 10.12
C ILE A 134 17.93 -2.67 8.98
N ILE A 135 16.70 -2.18 9.23
CA ILE A 135 15.67 -2.05 8.20
C ILE A 135 16.10 -1.08 7.08
N PHE A 136 16.74 0.04 7.42
CA PHE A 136 17.25 0.98 6.41
C PHE A 136 18.41 0.39 5.60
N TYR A 137 19.35 -0.31 6.21
CA TYR A 137 20.36 -1.08 5.46
C TYR A 137 19.74 -2.09 4.52
N GLY A 138 18.64 -2.73 4.93
CA GLY A 138 17.89 -3.68 4.12
C GLY A 138 16.93 -3.05 3.12
N SER A 139 16.77 -1.72 3.08
CA SER A 139 15.80 -1.03 2.21
C SER A 139 15.97 -1.39 0.73
N ILE A 140 17.19 -1.66 0.31
CA ILE A 140 17.52 -2.12 -1.04
C ILE A 140 16.78 -3.40 -1.42
N LEU A 141 16.66 -4.38 -0.50
CA LEU A 141 15.95 -5.63 -0.78
C LEU A 141 14.45 -5.38 -0.96
N PHE A 142 13.84 -4.56 -0.09
CA PHE A 142 12.42 -4.20 -0.20
C PHE A 142 12.11 -3.59 -1.56
N ILE A 143 12.91 -2.61 -1.99
CA ILE A 143 12.69 -1.87 -3.24
C ILE A 143 13.02 -2.73 -4.46
N LEU A 144 14.08 -3.55 -4.42
CA LEU A 144 14.43 -4.43 -5.54
C LEU A 144 13.42 -5.56 -5.75
N VAL A 145 12.87 -6.14 -4.68
CA VAL A 145 11.81 -7.17 -4.78
C VAL A 145 10.64 -6.63 -5.60
N VAL A 146 10.14 -5.43 -5.26
CA VAL A 146 8.99 -4.85 -5.95
C VAL A 146 9.34 -4.30 -7.34
N SER A 147 10.59 -3.85 -7.54
CA SER A 147 11.10 -3.43 -8.85
C SER A 147 11.08 -4.60 -9.83
N LEU A 148 11.63 -5.74 -9.44
CA LEU A 148 11.61 -6.97 -10.24
C LEU A 148 10.18 -7.47 -10.45
N ASN A 149 9.38 -7.49 -9.38
CA ASN A 149 8.00 -7.97 -9.42
C ASN A 149 7.08 -7.12 -10.30
N SER A 150 7.44 -5.86 -10.58
CA SER A 150 6.65 -4.97 -11.43
C SER A 150 6.49 -5.50 -12.87
N LEU A 151 7.49 -6.23 -13.39
CA LEU A 151 7.39 -6.95 -14.67
C LEU A 151 6.32 -8.05 -14.59
N LEU A 152 6.36 -8.87 -13.54
CA LEU A 152 5.39 -9.97 -13.36
C LEU A 152 3.97 -9.42 -13.20
N HIS A 153 3.79 -8.37 -12.42
CA HIS A 153 2.50 -7.69 -12.30
C HIS A 153 2.04 -7.09 -13.64
N ALA A 154 2.94 -6.48 -14.41
CA ALA A 154 2.62 -5.96 -15.74
C ALA A 154 2.12 -7.05 -16.70
N GLU A 155 2.59 -8.29 -16.53
CA GLU A 155 2.12 -9.47 -17.28
C GLU A 155 0.86 -10.12 -16.70
N GLY A 156 0.43 -9.66 -15.52
CA GLY A 156 -0.71 -10.22 -14.79
C GLY A 156 -0.36 -11.45 -13.93
N ASP A 157 0.91 -11.65 -13.59
CA ASP A 157 1.29 -12.68 -12.60
C ASP A 157 1.27 -12.09 -11.18
N THR A 158 0.13 -12.19 -10.53
CA THR A 158 -0.04 -11.85 -9.11
C THR A 158 0.19 -13.06 -8.18
N LYS A 159 0.24 -14.28 -8.75
CA LYS A 159 0.41 -15.52 -7.97
C LYS A 159 1.82 -15.66 -7.43
N THR A 160 2.82 -15.31 -8.23
CA THR A 160 4.23 -15.39 -7.82
C THR A 160 4.45 -14.54 -6.56
N TYR A 161 4.01 -13.28 -6.58
CA TYR A 161 4.19 -12.39 -5.43
C TYR A 161 3.38 -12.82 -4.21
N ARG A 162 2.15 -13.30 -4.40
CA ARG A 162 1.39 -13.94 -3.31
C ARG A 162 2.18 -15.06 -2.64
N ASN A 163 2.76 -15.98 -3.43
CA ASN A 163 3.52 -17.11 -2.88
C ASN A 163 4.76 -16.62 -2.12
N VAL A 164 5.43 -15.60 -2.63
CA VAL A 164 6.56 -14.94 -1.95
C VAL A 164 6.13 -14.41 -0.59
N LEU A 165 5.00 -13.69 -0.50
CA LEU A 165 4.51 -13.14 0.76
C LEU A 165 4.11 -14.24 1.76
N ILE A 166 3.51 -15.34 1.28
CA ILE A 166 3.20 -16.51 2.12
C ILE A 166 4.49 -17.14 2.67
N ILE A 167 5.49 -17.39 1.82
CA ILE A 167 6.78 -17.96 2.23
C ILE A 167 7.47 -17.03 3.23
N SER A 168 7.51 -15.72 2.95
CA SER A 168 8.11 -14.72 3.85
C SER A 168 7.44 -14.68 5.21
N PHE A 169 6.11 -14.81 5.26
CA PHE A 169 5.35 -14.87 6.51
C PHE A 169 5.75 -16.09 7.36
N PHE A 170 5.73 -17.30 6.79
CA PHE A 170 6.13 -18.50 7.55
C PHE A 170 7.59 -18.48 7.96
N LEU A 171 8.46 -17.98 7.08
CA LEU A 171 9.89 -17.83 7.39
C LEU A 171 10.10 -16.85 8.56
N ASN A 172 9.38 -15.74 8.58
CA ASN A 172 9.44 -14.75 9.64
C ASN A 172 8.97 -15.31 10.99
N ILE A 173 7.89 -16.13 11.03
CA ILE A 173 7.45 -16.83 12.25
C ILE A 173 8.55 -17.73 12.83
N ILE A 174 9.30 -18.41 11.95
CA ILE A 174 10.37 -19.32 12.36
C ILE A 174 11.63 -18.54 12.79
N LEU A 175 12.01 -17.51 12.03
CA LEU A 175 13.24 -16.77 12.26
C LEU A 175 13.17 -15.83 13.46
N ASN A 176 12.01 -15.25 13.74
CA ASN A 176 11.84 -14.34 14.87
C ASN A 176 12.29 -14.95 16.19
N PRO A 177 11.76 -16.09 16.67
CA PRO A 177 12.20 -16.66 17.94
C PRO A 177 13.68 -17.05 17.91
N ILE A 178 14.23 -17.51 16.78
CA ILE A 178 15.64 -17.90 16.65
C ILE A 178 16.56 -16.70 16.88
N PHE A 179 16.27 -15.55 16.25
CA PHE A 179 17.13 -14.38 16.37
C PHE A 179 16.85 -13.53 17.61
N ILE A 180 15.59 -13.55 18.11
CA ILE A 180 15.23 -12.77 19.30
C ILE A 180 15.81 -13.40 20.56
N PHE A 181 15.55 -14.70 20.77
CA PHE A 181 15.89 -15.40 22.03
C PHE A 181 17.20 -16.18 21.95
N GLY A 182 17.76 -16.33 20.74
CA GLY A 182 18.92 -17.14 20.48
C GLY A 182 18.58 -18.62 20.27
N PHE A 183 19.38 -19.31 19.48
CA PHE A 183 19.24 -20.75 19.24
C PHE A 183 20.57 -21.35 18.84
N LEU A 184 21.01 -22.39 19.55
CA LEU A 184 22.31 -23.06 19.36
C LEU A 184 23.46 -22.05 19.38
N PHE A 185 24.07 -21.77 18.24
CA PHE A 185 25.23 -20.86 18.11
C PHE A 185 24.83 -19.40 17.85
N ILE A 186 23.53 -19.12 17.69
CA ILE A 186 23.02 -17.77 17.43
C ILE A 186 22.73 -17.11 18.78
N PRO A 187 23.38 -15.97 19.12
CA PRO A 187 23.11 -15.27 20.36
C PRO A 187 21.73 -14.60 20.33
N ALA A 188 21.16 -14.34 21.49
CA ALA A 188 19.94 -13.56 21.62
C ALA A 188 20.17 -12.10 21.21
N LEU A 189 19.48 -11.63 20.19
CA LEU A 189 19.66 -10.29 19.60
C LEU A 189 18.52 -9.32 19.97
N GLY A 190 17.49 -9.79 20.67
CA GLY A 190 16.34 -8.97 21.06
C GLY A 190 15.67 -8.29 19.87
N VAL A 191 15.45 -6.99 19.97
CA VAL A 191 14.77 -6.19 18.92
C VAL A 191 15.52 -6.20 17.57
N LYS A 192 16.87 -6.25 17.60
CA LYS A 192 17.67 -6.42 16.37
C LYS A 192 17.35 -7.73 15.67
N GLY A 193 17.02 -8.78 16.43
CA GLY A 193 16.64 -10.09 15.91
C GLY A 193 15.41 -10.03 15.02
N ILE A 194 14.39 -9.22 15.37
CA ILE A 194 13.19 -8.99 14.55
C ILE A 194 13.58 -8.38 13.20
N ALA A 195 14.43 -7.35 13.21
CA ALA A 195 14.86 -6.68 11.98
C ALA A 195 15.67 -7.64 11.08
N ILE A 196 16.58 -8.44 11.65
CA ILE A 196 17.38 -9.43 10.91
C ILE A 196 16.48 -10.51 10.30
N ALA A 197 15.50 -11.04 11.05
CA ALA A 197 14.54 -12.00 10.54
C ALA A 197 13.78 -11.42 9.32
N THR A 198 13.36 -10.17 9.42
CA THR A 198 12.71 -9.42 8.33
C THR A 198 13.61 -9.29 7.11
N ILE A 199 14.88 -8.91 7.27
CA ILE A 199 15.82 -8.77 6.15
C ILE A 199 16.12 -10.12 5.49
N ILE A 200 16.25 -11.19 6.25
CA ILE A 200 16.44 -12.54 5.70
C ILE A 200 15.20 -12.98 4.91
N ALA A 201 14.00 -12.72 5.41
CA ALA A 201 12.77 -13.00 4.69
C ALA A 201 12.68 -12.20 3.37
N GLN A 202 13.12 -10.93 3.38
CA GLN A 202 13.19 -10.09 2.16
C GLN A 202 14.28 -10.59 1.19
N LEU A 203 15.40 -11.10 1.69
CA LEU A 203 16.44 -11.71 0.83
C LEU A 203 15.91 -12.97 0.13
N VAL A 204 15.19 -13.83 0.83
CA VAL A 204 14.53 -15.00 0.23
C VAL A 204 13.47 -14.57 -0.79
N ALA A 205 12.67 -13.55 -0.48
CA ALA A 205 11.72 -12.95 -1.40
C ALA A 205 12.41 -12.46 -2.68
N PHE A 206 13.52 -11.73 -2.53
CA PHE A 206 14.33 -11.24 -3.65
C PHE A 206 14.84 -12.38 -4.53
N ILE A 207 15.40 -13.43 -3.93
CA ILE A 207 15.92 -14.59 -4.68
C ILE A 207 14.79 -15.27 -5.48
N ILE A 208 13.63 -15.51 -4.87
CA ILE A 208 12.49 -16.17 -5.54
C ILE A 208 12.00 -15.34 -6.73
N VAL A 209 11.80 -14.02 -6.52
CA VAL A 209 11.35 -13.12 -7.58
C VAL A 209 12.40 -13.01 -8.68
N LEU A 210 13.68 -12.90 -8.33
CA LEU A 210 14.80 -12.82 -9.28
C LEU A 210 14.86 -14.06 -10.17
N ILE A 211 14.79 -15.27 -9.58
CA ILE A 211 14.77 -16.53 -10.35
C ILE A 211 13.60 -16.53 -11.35
N LYS A 212 12.41 -16.12 -10.87
CA LYS A 212 11.22 -16.09 -11.73
C LYS A 212 11.34 -15.08 -12.87
N VAL A 213 11.96 -13.94 -12.59
CA VAL A 213 12.20 -12.88 -13.59
C VAL A 213 13.26 -13.30 -14.60
N ILE A 214 14.37 -13.92 -14.18
CA ILE A 214 15.42 -14.41 -15.11
C ILE A 214 14.84 -15.46 -16.09
N GLN A 215 13.87 -16.25 -15.65
CA GLN A 215 13.19 -17.24 -16.51
C GLN A 215 12.16 -16.63 -17.46
N ASN A 216 11.93 -15.30 -17.38
CA ASN A 216 10.90 -14.65 -18.17
C ASN A 216 11.34 -14.43 -19.61
N GLU A 217 10.51 -14.89 -20.56
CA GLU A 217 10.78 -14.80 -22.00
C GLU A 217 10.96 -13.36 -22.51
N ARG A 218 10.29 -12.39 -21.88
CA ARG A 218 10.33 -10.99 -22.34
C ARG A 218 11.66 -10.29 -22.10
N ILE A 219 12.45 -10.80 -21.16
CA ILE A 219 13.75 -10.19 -20.83
C ILE A 219 14.93 -11.06 -21.27
N LYS A 220 14.69 -12.17 -21.99
CA LYS A 220 15.79 -13.02 -22.53
C LYS A 220 16.78 -12.26 -23.40
N GLU A 221 16.31 -11.23 -24.11
CA GLU A 221 17.12 -10.39 -24.98
C GLU A 221 17.78 -9.21 -24.25
N ILE A 222 17.67 -9.14 -22.90
CA ILE A 222 18.27 -8.06 -22.14
C ILE A 222 19.80 -8.13 -22.20
N SER A 223 20.43 -7.05 -22.61
CA SER A 223 21.88 -6.89 -22.70
C SER A 223 22.36 -5.75 -21.80
N LYS A 224 23.68 -5.65 -21.63
CA LYS A 224 24.30 -4.57 -20.85
C LYS A 224 23.90 -3.17 -21.33
N GLU A 225 23.58 -3.02 -22.61
CA GLU A 225 23.18 -1.75 -23.22
C GLU A 225 21.91 -1.15 -22.60
N TYR A 226 20.99 -2.00 -22.16
CA TYR A 226 19.74 -1.56 -21.52
C TYR A 226 19.95 -0.98 -20.13
N PHE A 227 21.10 -1.23 -19.51
CA PHE A 227 21.47 -0.67 -18.20
C PHE A 227 22.26 0.64 -18.29
N PHE A 228 22.62 1.12 -19.49
CA PHE A 228 23.14 2.49 -19.64
C PHE A 228 22.02 3.49 -19.37
N ILE A 229 22.29 4.40 -18.41
CA ILE A 229 21.30 5.36 -17.91
C ILE A 229 20.84 6.28 -19.06
N LYS A 230 19.55 6.25 -19.34
CA LYS A 230 18.86 7.17 -20.24
C LYS A 230 17.91 8.05 -19.46
N TYR A 231 18.15 9.34 -19.42
CA TYR A 231 17.38 10.34 -18.70
C TYR A 231 15.87 10.22 -18.95
N TYR A 232 15.47 9.97 -20.20
CA TYR A 232 14.06 9.83 -20.57
C TYR A 232 13.32 8.78 -19.72
N TYR A 233 13.90 7.58 -19.53
CA TYR A 233 13.25 6.51 -18.77
C TYR A 233 13.25 6.80 -17.27
N ILE A 234 14.38 7.28 -16.73
CA ILE A 234 14.47 7.67 -15.30
C ILE A 234 13.45 8.78 -14.99
N LYS A 235 13.37 9.80 -15.85
CA LYS A 235 12.39 10.88 -15.71
C LYS A 235 10.95 10.35 -15.67
N ASN A 236 10.58 9.48 -16.62
CA ASN A 236 9.22 8.91 -16.66
C ASN A 236 8.92 8.07 -15.40
N ILE A 237 9.88 7.27 -14.93
CA ILE A 237 9.75 6.48 -13.72
C ILE A 237 9.58 7.40 -12.50
N PHE A 238 10.39 8.44 -12.39
CA PHE A 238 10.30 9.43 -11.31
C PHE A 238 8.93 10.11 -11.28
N PHE A 239 8.47 10.65 -12.41
CA PHE A 239 7.18 11.34 -12.47
C PHE A 239 5.98 10.40 -12.33
N GLN A 240 6.17 9.10 -12.48
CA GLN A 240 5.13 8.11 -12.23
C GLN A 240 5.18 7.57 -10.78
N SER A 241 6.36 7.39 -10.18
CA SER A 241 6.52 6.81 -8.84
C SER A 241 6.38 7.83 -7.71
N MET A 242 7.01 9.01 -7.86
CA MET A 242 7.07 10.03 -6.79
C MET A 242 5.70 10.55 -6.37
N PRO A 243 4.77 10.86 -7.31
CA PRO A 243 3.41 11.23 -6.95
C PRO A 243 2.70 10.18 -6.10
N ILE A 244 2.92 8.89 -6.40
CA ILE A 244 2.31 7.78 -5.64
C ILE A 244 2.92 7.67 -4.25
N THR A 245 4.25 7.80 -4.14
CA THR A 245 4.96 7.80 -2.85
C THR A 245 4.43 8.91 -1.94
N ILE A 246 4.31 10.13 -2.46
CA ILE A 246 3.75 11.28 -1.73
C ILE A 246 2.30 11.02 -1.32
N ALA A 247 1.49 10.49 -2.24
CA ALA A 247 0.09 10.18 -2.01
C ALA A 247 -0.10 9.21 -0.83
N ILE A 248 0.70 8.16 -0.76
CA ILE A 248 0.64 7.14 0.29
C ILE A 248 1.16 7.70 1.62
N SER A 249 2.24 8.49 1.59
CA SER A 249 2.78 9.15 2.78
C SER A 249 1.76 10.11 3.43
N GLY A 250 0.85 10.70 2.65
CA GLY A 250 -0.24 11.55 3.15
C GLY A 250 -1.21 10.85 4.11
N TYR A 251 -1.31 9.52 4.06
CA TYR A 251 -2.16 8.76 4.99
C TYR A 251 -1.76 8.96 6.46
N SER A 252 -0.47 9.07 6.75
CA SER A 252 0.02 9.35 8.11
C SER A 252 -0.44 10.72 8.63
N ILE A 253 -0.55 11.71 7.75
CA ILE A 253 -1.06 13.05 8.11
C ILE A 253 -2.54 12.97 8.49
N ALA A 254 -3.36 12.27 7.68
CA ALA A 254 -4.77 12.07 7.97
C ALA A 254 -4.96 11.41 9.34
N ALA A 255 -4.24 10.32 9.59
CA ALA A 255 -4.31 9.59 10.85
C ALA A 255 -3.96 10.50 12.03
N THR A 256 -2.89 11.29 11.94
CA THR A 256 -2.48 12.23 13.00
C THR A 256 -3.56 13.24 13.30
N ILE A 257 -4.19 13.86 12.30
CA ILE A 257 -5.26 14.85 12.47
C ILE A 257 -6.46 14.22 13.18
N VAL A 258 -6.89 13.03 12.74
CA VAL A 258 -8.01 12.31 13.34
C VAL A 258 -7.70 11.95 14.79
N PHE A 259 -6.55 11.34 15.07
CA PHE A 259 -6.15 11.01 16.45
C PHE A 259 -6.05 12.23 17.36
N THR A 260 -5.55 13.35 16.83
CA THR A 260 -5.50 14.61 17.60
C THR A 260 -6.90 15.08 17.97
N TYR A 261 -7.86 15.07 17.04
CA TYR A 261 -9.22 15.52 17.31
C TYR A 261 -9.92 14.64 18.36
N ILE A 262 -9.91 13.33 18.16
CA ILE A 262 -10.59 12.41 19.10
C ILE A 262 -9.90 12.35 20.45
N GLY A 263 -8.58 12.56 20.50
CA GLY A 263 -7.81 12.64 21.75
C GLY A 263 -8.17 13.84 22.64
N LEU A 264 -8.72 14.91 22.06
CA LEU A 264 -9.26 16.03 22.83
C LEU A 264 -10.52 15.63 23.63
N SER A 265 -11.21 14.58 23.23
CA SER A 265 -12.45 14.13 23.87
C SER A 265 -12.18 13.08 24.95
N SER A 266 -11.39 12.04 24.63
CA SER A 266 -11.10 10.93 25.55
C SER A 266 -9.96 10.04 25.05
N GLU A 267 -9.12 9.54 25.95
CA GLU A 267 -8.13 8.49 25.65
C GLU A 267 -8.81 7.17 25.24
N TYR A 268 -9.97 6.86 25.81
CA TYR A 268 -10.77 5.69 25.43
C TYR A 268 -11.28 5.79 23.99
N ALA A 269 -11.62 7.00 23.51
CA ALA A 269 -12.00 7.24 22.13
C ALA A 269 -10.83 6.95 21.17
N VAL A 270 -9.61 7.36 21.52
CA VAL A 270 -8.39 7.06 20.75
C VAL A 270 -8.16 5.55 20.66
N ALA A 271 -8.26 4.85 21.81
CA ALA A 271 -8.10 3.39 21.85
C ALA A 271 -9.18 2.68 21.03
N GLY A 272 -10.44 3.13 21.15
CA GLY A 272 -11.58 2.59 20.41
C GLY A 272 -11.46 2.76 18.89
N TYR A 273 -11.09 3.96 18.45
CA TYR A 273 -10.82 4.23 17.04
C TYR A 273 -9.63 3.39 16.53
N GLY A 274 -8.55 3.27 17.30
CA GLY A 274 -7.38 2.46 16.95
C GLY A 274 -7.73 0.98 16.76
N ALA A 275 -8.57 0.39 17.63
CA ALA A 275 -9.04 -0.98 17.48
C ALA A 275 -9.91 -1.14 16.23
N ALA A 276 -10.84 -0.22 16.01
CA ALA A 276 -11.75 -0.26 14.88
C ALA A 276 -11.04 -0.10 13.52
N THR A 277 -10.03 0.77 13.41
CA THR A 277 -9.25 0.93 12.17
C THR A 277 -8.45 -0.31 11.80
N ARG A 278 -8.04 -1.15 12.75
CA ARG A 278 -7.40 -2.44 12.45
C ARG A 278 -8.37 -3.41 11.77
N ILE A 279 -9.64 -3.42 12.21
CA ILE A 279 -10.71 -4.20 11.56
C ILE A 279 -10.92 -3.68 10.13
N GLU A 280 -11.00 -2.37 9.96
CA GLU A 280 -11.19 -1.72 8.66
C GLU A 280 -10.06 -2.04 7.68
N GLN A 281 -8.81 -2.06 8.14
CA GLN A 281 -7.65 -2.45 7.32
C GLN A 281 -7.81 -3.86 6.72
N VAL A 282 -8.29 -4.83 7.50
CA VAL A 282 -8.51 -6.19 7.00
C VAL A 282 -9.65 -6.21 5.98
N VAL A 283 -10.72 -5.47 6.24
CA VAL A 283 -11.88 -5.36 5.34
C VAL A 283 -11.51 -4.75 3.99
N LEU A 284 -10.50 -3.87 3.93
CA LEU A 284 -10.05 -3.22 2.70
C LEU A 284 -9.17 -4.10 1.78
N LEU A 285 -8.64 -5.22 2.26
CA LEU A 285 -7.71 -6.06 1.49
C LEU A 285 -8.23 -6.49 0.11
N PRO A 286 -9.51 -6.87 -0.07
CA PRO A 286 -10.04 -7.20 -1.39
C PRO A 286 -9.95 -6.03 -2.40
N ILE A 287 -10.16 -4.81 -1.93
CA ILE A 287 -10.08 -3.61 -2.80
C ILE A 287 -8.66 -3.35 -3.25
N LEU A 288 -7.67 -3.56 -2.38
CA LEU A 288 -6.25 -3.44 -2.74
C LEU A 288 -5.86 -4.49 -3.78
N GLY A 289 -6.40 -5.70 -3.68
CA GLY A 289 -6.22 -6.74 -4.70
C GLY A 289 -6.86 -6.38 -6.04
N ILE A 290 -8.08 -5.83 -6.04
CA ILE A 290 -8.74 -5.35 -7.27
C ILE A 290 -7.94 -4.17 -7.86
N ASN A 291 -7.40 -3.29 -7.03
CA ASN A 291 -6.58 -2.18 -7.46
C ASN A 291 -5.29 -2.65 -8.18
N THR A 292 -4.65 -3.68 -7.67
CA THR A 292 -3.49 -4.31 -8.35
C THR A 292 -3.90 -4.89 -9.72
N ALA A 293 -5.04 -5.56 -9.80
CA ALA A 293 -5.56 -6.13 -11.04
C ALA A 293 -5.88 -5.05 -12.09
N ILE A 294 -6.57 -3.98 -11.68
CA ILE A 294 -6.98 -2.89 -12.58
C ILE A 294 -5.77 -2.18 -13.21
N ILE A 295 -4.70 -1.96 -12.43
CA ILE A 295 -3.48 -1.32 -12.93
C ILE A 295 -2.87 -2.16 -14.06
N SER A 296 -2.71 -3.45 -13.87
CA SER A 296 -2.12 -4.36 -14.88
C SER A 296 -2.98 -4.46 -16.14
N ILE A 297 -4.30 -4.67 -15.98
CA ILE A 297 -5.22 -4.85 -17.12
C ILE A 297 -5.34 -3.54 -17.90
N ILE A 298 -5.57 -2.42 -17.24
CA ILE A 298 -5.73 -1.12 -17.91
C ILE A 298 -4.43 -0.70 -18.60
N ALA A 299 -3.28 -0.87 -17.98
CA ALA A 299 -2.01 -0.47 -18.57
C ALA A 299 -1.78 -1.15 -19.92
N GLN A 300 -1.99 -2.48 -20.02
CA GLN A 300 -1.84 -3.19 -21.30
C GLN A 300 -2.90 -2.79 -22.32
N ASN A 301 -4.16 -2.68 -21.92
CA ASN A 301 -5.23 -2.30 -22.86
C ASN A 301 -5.08 -0.85 -23.34
N TYR A 302 -4.61 0.05 -22.48
CA TYR A 302 -4.33 1.43 -22.86
C TYR A 302 -3.16 1.53 -23.84
N GLY A 303 -2.05 0.82 -23.58
CA GLY A 303 -0.93 0.74 -24.52
C GLY A 303 -1.30 0.11 -25.86
N ALA A 304 -2.26 -0.82 -25.87
CA ALA A 304 -2.80 -1.44 -27.08
C ALA A 304 -3.89 -0.59 -27.78
N ASN A 305 -4.20 0.60 -27.30
CA ASN A 305 -5.28 1.48 -27.77
C ASN A 305 -6.69 0.83 -27.70
N LEU A 306 -6.89 -0.16 -26.80
CA LEU A 306 -8.16 -0.85 -26.60
C LEU A 306 -9.02 -0.12 -25.55
N PHE A 307 -9.45 1.11 -25.87
CA PHE A 307 -10.09 2.03 -24.91
C PHE A 307 -11.43 1.51 -24.37
N GLU A 308 -12.20 0.77 -25.16
CA GLU A 308 -13.44 0.15 -24.66
C GLU A 308 -13.16 -0.90 -23.58
N ARG A 309 -12.06 -1.66 -23.69
CA ARG A 309 -11.64 -2.60 -22.66
C ARG A 309 -11.10 -1.89 -21.42
N VAL A 310 -10.44 -0.74 -21.57
CA VAL A 310 -10.06 0.13 -20.46
C VAL A 310 -11.28 0.55 -19.66
N LYS A 311 -12.31 1.04 -20.34
CA LYS A 311 -13.60 1.45 -19.76
C LYS A 311 -14.31 0.28 -19.08
N GLU A 312 -14.43 -0.86 -19.77
CA GLU A 312 -15.05 -2.08 -19.23
C GLU A 312 -14.33 -2.53 -17.95
N THR A 313 -12.98 -2.55 -17.96
CA THR A 313 -12.18 -2.95 -16.79
C THR A 313 -12.50 -2.06 -15.59
N TYR A 314 -12.56 -0.74 -15.77
CA TYR A 314 -12.90 0.18 -14.70
C TYR A 314 -14.29 -0.09 -14.11
N PHE A 315 -15.33 -0.15 -14.94
CA PHE A 315 -16.70 -0.34 -14.46
C PHE A 315 -16.96 -1.73 -13.85
N VAL A 316 -16.38 -2.78 -14.43
CA VAL A 316 -16.45 -4.14 -13.84
C VAL A 316 -15.79 -4.15 -12.48
N SER A 317 -14.62 -3.54 -12.35
CA SER A 317 -13.90 -3.46 -11.07
C SER A 317 -14.66 -2.65 -10.01
N ILE A 318 -15.26 -1.51 -10.40
CA ILE A 318 -16.13 -0.72 -9.51
C ILE A 318 -17.33 -1.55 -9.04
N ARG A 319 -18.00 -2.28 -9.94
CA ARG A 319 -19.14 -3.15 -9.55
C ARG A 319 -18.74 -4.23 -8.55
N TYR A 320 -17.62 -4.91 -8.79
CA TYR A 320 -17.10 -5.91 -7.86
C TYR A 320 -16.69 -5.30 -6.53
N GLY A 321 -16.00 -4.16 -6.56
CA GLY A 321 -15.60 -3.44 -5.37
C GLY A 321 -16.80 -2.99 -4.54
N LEU A 322 -17.81 -2.38 -5.16
CA LEU A 322 -19.05 -1.96 -4.49
C LEU A 322 -19.77 -3.15 -3.87
N PHE A 323 -19.94 -4.25 -4.63
CA PHE A 323 -20.60 -5.46 -4.12
C PHE A 323 -19.90 -6.01 -2.88
N ILE A 324 -18.57 -6.16 -2.94
CA ILE A 324 -17.77 -6.64 -1.81
C ILE A 324 -17.87 -5.68 -0.64
N MET A 325 -17.74 -4.36 -0.85
CA MET A 325 -17.75 -3.40 0.26
C MET A 325 -19.13 -3.16 0.86
N ILE A 326 -20.21 -3.33 0.09
CA ILE A 326 -21.57 -3.32 0.65
C ILE A 326 -21.77 -4.52 1.58
N ILE A 327 -21.39 -5.72 1.13
CA ILE A 327 -21.47 -6.94 1.98
C ILE A 327 -20.58 -6.77 3.23
N SER A 328 -19.35 -6.31 3.04
CA SER A 328 -18.43 -6.05 4.16
C SER A 328 -18.98 -4.98 5.11
N GLY A 329 -19.61 -3.93 4.60
CA GLY A 329 -20.27 -2.91 5.42
C GLY A 329 -21.41 -3.47 6.26
N ILE A 330 -22.27 -4.30 5.67
CA ILE A 330 -23.33 -5.01 6.41
C ILE A 330 -22.72 -5.90 7.51
N LEU A 331 -21.68 -6.69 7.18
CA LEU A 331 -21.01 -7.53 8.16
C LEU A 331 -20.38 -6.72 9.29
N VAL A 332 -19.64 -5.64 8.97
CA VAL A 332 -19.05 -4.75 9.96
C VAL A 332 -20.12 -4.11 10.85
N TYR A 333 -21.23 -3.68 10.28
CA TYR A 333 -22.34 -3.08 11.04
C TYR A 333 -22.97 -4.08 12.03
N VAL A 334 -23.25 -5.31 11.58
CA VAL A 334 -23.87 -6.36 12.41
C VAL A 334 -22.91 -6.87 13.48
N THR A 335 -21.61 -6.94 13.18
CA THR A 335 -20.59 -7.44 14.11
C THR A 335 -19.90 -6.35 14.91
N ALA A 336 -20.33 -5.08 14.77
CA ALA A 336 -19.68 -3.92 15.40
C ALA A 336 -19.56 -4.01 16.93
N GLU A 337 -20.46 -4.71 17.59
CA GLU A 337 -20.44 -4.89 19.06
C GLU A 337 -19.58 -6.09 19.48
N ILE A 338 -19.37 -7.07 18.58
CA ILE A 338 -18.68 -8.32 18.91
C ILE A 338 -17.20 -8.22 18.59
N VAL A 339 -16.84 -7.78 17.37
CA VAL A 339 -15.44 -7.85 16.92
C VAL A 339 -14.48 -7.00 17.76
N PRO A 340 -14.83 -5.80 18.26
CA PRO A 340 -13.94 -5.04 19.15
C PRO A 340 -13.60 -5.75 20.46
N THR A 341 -14.43 -6.68 20.94
CA THR A 341 -14.16 -7.42 22.18
C THR A 341 -12.90 -8.29 22.12
N PHE A 342 -12.43 -8.63 20.91
CA PHE A 342 -11.14 -9.30 20.72
C PHE A 342 -9.93 -8.40 20.99
N PHE A 343 -10.12 -7.07 21.04
CA PHE A 343 -9.04 -6.10 21.22
C PHE A 343 -9.06 -5.43 22.61
N SER A 344 -10.22 -5.33 23.24
CA SER A 344 -10.37 -4.70 24.55
C SER A 344 -11.55 -5.29 25.31
N SER A 345 -11.44 -5.31 26.64
CA SER A 345 -12.55 -5.59 27.56
C SER A 345 -13.11 -4.34 28.25
N ASN A 346 -12.50 -3.16 27.99
CA ASN A 346 -12.96 -1.90 28.58
C ASN A 346 -14.27 -1.43 27.93
N PRO A 347 -15.36 -1.22 28.69
CA PRO A 347 -16.66 -0.84 28.12
C PRO A 347 -16.64 0.48 27.33
N GLU A 348 -15.87 1.48 27.75
CA GLU A 348 -15.78 2.77 27.05
C GLU A 348 -15.06 2.62 25.71
N VAL A 349 -13.96 1.84 25.64
CA VAL A 349 -13.26 1.52 24.41
C VAL A 349 -14.17 0.79 23.44
N LEU A 350 -14.96 -0.17 23.94
CA LEU A 350 -15.93 -0.92 23.14
C LEU A 350 -17.03 -0.04 22.57
N ASP A 351 -17.56 0.90 23.38
CA ASP A 351 -18.59 1.84 22.94
C ASP A 351 -18.09 2.73 21.79
N PHE A 352 -16.91 3.35 21.94
CA PHE A 352 -16.32 4.17 20.87
C PHE A 352 -16.00 3.36 19.62
N SER A 353 -15.45 2.14 19.76
CA SER A 353 -15.20 1.24 18.64
C SER A 353 -16.48 0.90 17.89
N THR A 354 -17.52 0.54 18.61
CA THR A 354 -18.84 0.17 18.07
C THR A 354 -19.47 1.33 17.31
N ARG A 355 -19.47 2.53 17.89
CA ARG A 355 -20.01 3.74 17.24
C ARG A 355 -19.26 4.03 15.95
N TYR A 356 -17.92 4.02 15.98
CA TYR A 356 -17.13 4.25 14.78
C TYR A 356 -17.40 3.18 13.70
N LEU A 357 -17.40 1.89 14.04
CA LEU A 357 -17.62 0.81 13.09
C LEU A 357 -19.01 0.89 12.45
N LYS A 358 -20.04 1.25 13.21
CA LYS A 358 -21.39 1.47 12.65
C LYS A 358 -21.41 2.62 11.62
N ILE A 359 -20.64 3.68 11.84
CA ILE A 359 -20.51 4.78 10.87
C ILE A 359 -19.62 4.37 9.69
N SER A 360 -18.47 3.73 9.97
CA SER A 360 -17.53 3.25 8.96
C SER A 360 -18.18 2.27 7.96
N ALA A 361 -19.12 1.45 8.42
CA ALA A 361 -19.91 0.56 7.56
C ALA A 361 -20.56 1.31 6.37
N PHE A 362 -20.98 2.55 6.56
CA PHE A 362 -21.52 3.41 5.50
C PHE A 362 -20.42 4.09 4.65
N ILE A 363 -19.19 4.17 5.15
CA ILE A 363 -18.05 4.73 4.40
C ILE A 363 -17.46 3.67 3.47
N LEU A 364 -17.46 2.40 3.88
CA LEU A 364 -16.81 1.30 3.15
C LEU A 364 -17.16 1.25 1.65
N PRO A 365 -18.42 1.45 1.19
CA PRO A 365 -18.73 1.43 -0.23
C PRO A 365 -18.15 2.62 -1.03
N ALA A 366 -17.70 3.69 -0.37
CA ALA A 366 -17.01 4.81 -1.04
C ALA A 366 -15.56 4.46 -1.40
N TYR A 367 -14.90 3.55 -0.67
CA TYR A 367 -13.51 3.19 -0.88
C TYR A 367 -13.21 2.57 -2.25
N PRO A 368 -14.01 1.63 -2.80
CA PRO A 368 -13.78 1.15 -4.17
C PRO A 368 -13.73 2.28 -5.18
N ILE A 369 -14.64 3.23 -5.09
CA ILE A 369 -14.68 4.36 -6.02
C ILE A 369 -13.37 5.14 -5.94
N PHE A 370 -12.89 5.43 -4.73
CA PHE A 370 -11.66 6.16 -4.51
C PHE A 370 -10.41 5.39 -4.99
N PHE A 371 -10.20 4.17 -4.48
CA PHE A 371 -8.99 3.40 -4.76
C PHE A 371 -8.88 3.00 -6.23
N LEU A 372 -9.98 2.54 -6.83
CA LEU A 372 -9.96 2.08 -8.22
C LEU A 372 -9.89 3.24 -9.22
N SER A 373 -10.42 4.43 -8.88
CA SER A 373 -10.19 5.63 -9.69
C SER A 373 -8.73 6.05 -9.68
N ASN A 374 -8.05 5.98 -8.53
CA ASN A 374 -6.62 6.24 -8.46
C ASN A 374 -5.83 5.20 -9.27
N GLY A 375 -6.16 3.90 -9.14
CA GLY A 375 -5.57 2.83 -9.93
C GLY A 375 -5.76 3.03 -11.44
N PHE A 376 -6.92 3.51 -11.85
CA PHE A 376 -7.20 3.89 -13.24
C PHE A 376 -6.22 4.96 -13.74
N PHE A 377 -6.04 6.07 -13.02
CA PHE A 377 -5.10 7.12 -13.44
C PHE A 377 -3.64 6.65 -13.40
N MET A 378 -3.25 5.86 -12.40
CA MET A 378 -1.92 5.27 -12.30
C MET A 378 -1.60 4.39 -13.51
N ALA A 379 -2.56 3.57 -13.97
CA ALA A 379 -2.41 2.71 -15.14
C ALA A 379 -2.25 3.49 -16.45
N LEU A 380 -2.89 4.65 -16.57
CA LEU A 380 -2.82 5.56 -17.71
C LEU A 380 -1.57 6.45 -17.76
N LYS A 381 -0.57 6.21 -16.92
CA LYS A 381 0.63 7.07 -16.76
C LYS A 381 0.30 8.50 -16.28
N LYS A 382 -0.75 8.66 -15.45
CA LYS A 382 -1.25 9.94 -14.92
C LYS A 382 -1.29 9.92 -13.39
N SER A 383 -0.17 9.54 -12.78
CA SER A 383 -0.05 9.42 -11.32
C SER A 383 -0.21 10.75 -10.58
N GLU A 384 0.01 11.88 -11.25
CA GLU A 384 -0.27 13.21 -10.72
C GLU A 384 -1.74 13.39 -10.32
N ASN A 385 -2.68 12.84 -11.09
CA ASN A 385 -4.10 12.90 -10.73
C ASN A 385 -4.40 12.07 -9.48
N ALA A 386 -3.80 10.86 -9.38
CA ALA A 386 -3.93 10.04 -8.19
C ALA A 386 -3.31 10.73 -6.96
N MET A 387 -2.18 11.43 -7.11
CA MET A 387 -1.57 12.22 -6.04
C MET A 387 -2.49 13.33 -5.56
N LEU A 388 -3.04 14.13 -6.49
CA LEU A 388 -3.97 15.21 -6.14
C LEU A 388 -5.18 14.68 -5.38
N ASN A 389 -5.78 13.58 -5.84
CA ASN A 389 -6.91 12.93 -5.18
C ASN A 389 -6.56 12.48 -3.76
N ASN A 390 -5.36 11.93 -3.56
CA ASN A 390 -4.90 11.50 -2.24
C ASN A 390 -4.59 12.69 -1.32
N ILE A 391 -4.01 13.79 -1.85
CA ILE A 391 -3.81 15.02 -1.07
C ILE A 391 -5.16 15.60 -0.64
N LEU A 392 -6.14 15.66 -1.53
CA LEU A 392 -7.50 16.08 -1.19
C LEU A 392 -8.06 15.22 -0.05
N ARG A 393 -8.00 13.90 -0.17
CA ARG A 393 -8.57 12.96 0.80
C ARG A 393 -7.81 12.93 2.12
N ASN A 394 -6.47 12.89 2.08
CA ASN A 394 -5.65 12.57 3.25
C ASN A 394 -5.08 13.82 3.94
N VAL A 395 -5.20 15.00 3.32
CA VAL A 395 -4.73 16.26 3.90
C VAL A 395 -5.85 17.27 4.00
N LEU A 396 -6.48 17.64 2.88
CA LEU A 396 -7.48 18.72 2.88
C LEU A 396 -8.79 18.31 3.56
N VAL A 397 -9.32 17.11 3.30
CA VAL A 397 -10.55 16.64 3.95
C VAL A 397 -10.37 16.54 5.47
N PRO A 398 -9.33 15.89 6.03
CA PRO A 398 -9.11 15.86 7.47
C PRO A 398 -9.02 17.24 8.12
N ILE A 399 -8.27 18.16 7.50
CA ILE A 399 -8.14 19.54 7.99
C ILE A 399 -9.51 20.24 8.00
N THR A 400 -10.23 20.13 6.89
CA THR A 400 -11.56 20.77 6.76
C THR A 400 -12.55 20.20 7.78
N VAL A 401 -12.59 18.87 7.92
CA VAL A 401 -13.48 18.21 8.90
C VAL A 401 -13.09 18.59 10.32
N PHE A 402 -11.79 18.65 10.65
CA PHE A 402 -11.30 19.08 11.97
C PHE A 402 -11.78 20.48 12.33
N TYR A 403 -11.57 21.47 11.44
CA TYR A 403 -11.96 22.84 11.72
C TYR A 403 -13.50 23.01 11.75
N LEU A 404 -14.22 22.34 10.86
CA LEU A 404 -15.68 22.39 10.81
C LEU A 404 -16.29 21.75 12.07
N ALA A 405 -15.77 20.59 12.48
CA ALA A 405 -16.21 19.91 13.69
C ALA A 405 -15.92 20.73 14.94
N LYS A 406 -14.76 21.38 15.02
CA LYS A 406 -14.43 22.31 16.11
C LYS A 406 -15.36 23.51 16.13
N TYR A 407 -15.66 24.11 14.98
CA TYR A 407 -16.57 25.24 14.84
C TYR A 407 -18.01 24.89 15.26
N LEU A 408 -18.47 23.69 14.90
CA LEU A 408 -19.81 23.19 15.24
C LEU A 408 -19.90 22.56 16.63
N SER A 409 -18.80 22.49 17.39
CA SER A 409 -18.71 21.76 18.65
C SER A 409 -19.21 20.32 18.53
N ALA A 410 -18.84 19.65 17.42
CA ALA A 410 -19.29 18.31 17.07
C ALA A 410 -18.77 17.28 18.08
N ASP A 411 -19.65 16.39 18.51
CA ASP A 411 -19.28 15.19 19.29
C ASP A 411 -18.58 14.15 18.41
N PHE A 412 -18.14 13.04 19.02
CA PHE A 412 -17.47 11.93 18.32
C PHE A 412 -18.27 11.41 17.10
N ASN A 413 -19.56 11.19 17.26
CA ASN A 413 -20.40 10.66 16.18
C ASN A 413 -20.55 11.68 15.04
N SER A 414 -20.83 12.94 15.38
CA SER A 414 -20.98 14.02 14.40
C SER A 414 -19.70 14.27 13.61
N PHE A 415 -18.53 14.15 14.25
CA PHE A 415 -17.23 14.20 13.57
C PHE A 415 -17.11 13.13 12.49
N PHE A 416 -17.42 11.88 12.83
CA PHE A 416 -17.29 10.79 11.86
C PHE A 416 -18.40 10.78 10.81
N TRP A 417 -19.59 11.32 11.08
CA TRP A 417 -20.60 11.55 10.04
C TRP A 417 -20.20 12.66 9.07
N LEU A 418 -19.59 13.74 9.55
CA LEU A 418 -18.98 14.75 8.68
C LEU A 418 -17.86 14.12 7.82
N TRP A 419 -16.99 13.33 8.44
CA TRP A 419 -15.98 12.57 7.72
C TRP A 419 -16.57 11.70 6.61
N ALA A 420 -17.62 10.94 6.92
CA ALA A 420 -18.33 10.10 5.96
C ALA A 420 -18.89 10.91 4.78
N ALA A 421 -19.52 12.05 5.06
CA ALA A 421 -20.07 12.94 4.04
C ALA A 421 -18.99 13.45 3.07
N PHE A 422 -17.84 13.89 3.59
CA PHE A 422 -16.71 14.33 2.75
C PHE A 422 -16.11 13.18 1.95
N GLN A 423 -15.98 11.99 2.53
CA GLN A 423 -15.47 10.79 1.83
C GLN A 423 -16.37 10.43 0.64
N TRP A 424 -17.69 10.44 0.82
CA TRP A 424 -18.65 10.20 -0.25
C TRP A 424 -18.62 11.30 -1.31
N THR A 425 -18.62 12.56 -0.91
CA THR A 425 -18.56 13.70 -1.83
C THR A 425 -17.34 13.62 -2.73
N LEU A 426 -16.16 13.36 -2.15
CA LEU A 426 -14.92 13.20 -2.90
C LEU A 426 -14.98 11.98 -3.84
N SER A 427 -15.47 10.84 -3.34
CA SER A 427 -15.57 9.62 -4.15
C SER A 427 -16.52 9.80 -5.34
N LEU A 428 -17.67 10.43 -5.15
CA LEU A 428 -18.60 10.74 -6.23
C LEU A 428 -18.00 11.74 -7.24
N PHE A 429 -17.31 12.76 -6.75
CA PHE A 429 -16.59 13.70 -7.62
C PHE A 429 -15.57 12.95 -8.49
N LEU A 430 -14.78 12.04 -7.89
CA LEU A 430 -13.81 11.23 -8.63
C LEU A 430 -14.46 10.31 -9.66
N LEU A 431 -15.58 9.69 -9.33
CA LEU A 431 -16.33 8.87 -10.27
C LEU A 431 -16.76 9.68 -11.49
N LEU A 432 -17.34 10.86 -11.25
CA LEU A 432 -17.75 11.78 -12.31
C LEU A 432 -16.54 12.26 -13.14
N PHE A 433 -15.41 12.54 -12.47
CA PHE A 433 -14.19 12.94 -13.15
C PHE A 433 -13.63 11.84 -14.04
N VAL A 434 -13.63 10.57 -13.59
CA VAL A 434 -13.22 9.42 -14.43
C VAL A 434 -14.20 9.24 -15.60
N ILE A 435 -15.50 9.32 -15.39
CA ILE A 435 -16.51 9.23 -16.45
C ILE A 435 -16.28 10.33 -17.50
N TYR A 436 -16.09 11.58 -17.06
CA TYR A 436 -15.75 12.69 -17.94
C TYR A 436 -14.47 12.44 -18.73
N PHE A 437 -13.40 11.94 -18.04
CA PHE A 437 -12.13 11.64 -18.67
C PHE A 437 -12.26 10.55 -19.74
N ILE A 438 -12.99 9.47 -19.45
CA ILE A 438 -13.28 8.40 -20.41
C ILE A 438 -14.02 8.96 -21.62
N LYS A 439 -15.08 9.76 -21.39
CA LYS A 439 -15.92 10.28 -22.48
C LYS A 439 -15.20 11.26 -23.40
N TYR A 440 -14.39 12.16 -22.83
CA TYR A 440 -13.85 13.29 -23.60
C TYR A 440 -12.36 13.18 -23.94
N ARG A 441 -11.58 12.43 -23.18
CA ARG A 441 -10.12 12.32 -23.38
C ARG A 441 -9.74 11.01 -24.03
N LEU A 442 -10.27 9.88 -23.58
CA LEU A 442 -9.97 8.59 -24.20
C LEU A 442 -10.58 8.46 -25.58
N ASN A 443 -11.84 8.85 -25.79
CA ASN A 443 -12.49 8.76 -27.08
C ASN A 443 -11.94 9.76 -28.15
N LYS A 444 -11.31 10.87 -27.74
CA LYS A 444 -10.60 11.74 -28.69
C LYS A 444 -9.34 11.10 -29.26
N SER A 445 -8.62 10.32 -28.45
CA SER A 445 -7.43 9.57 -28.90
C SER A 445 -7.81 8.49 -29.92
N SER A 446 -9.03 7.95 -29.90
CA SER A 446 -9.51 6.96 -30.89
C SER A 446 -9.93 7.58 -32.23
N ARG A 447 -10.08 8.90 -32.35
CA ARG A 447 -10.49 9.60 -33.59
C ARG A 447 -9.30 10.20 -34.36
N VAL A 448 -8.09 10.11 -33.83
CA VAL A 448 -6.89 10.70 -34.45
C VAL A 448 -5.95 9.59 -35.01
N ILE A 449 -6.38 8.34 -34.93
CA ILE A 449 -5.77 7.18 -35.59
C ILE A 449 -6.73 6.69 -36.68
#